data_15d30f5874a545261c4bafe99b63b9b9
#
_entry.id   15d30f5874a545261c4bafe99b63b9b9
#
_cell.length_a   1.000
_cell.length_b   1.000
_cell.length_c   1.000
_cell.angle_alpha   90.00
_cell.angle_beta   90.00
_cell.angle_gamma   90.00
#
_symmetry.space_group_name_H-M   'P 1'
#
loop_
_entity.id
_entity.type
_entity.pdbx_description
1 polymer ?
#
loop_
_entity_poly.entity_id
_entity_poly.type
_entity_poly.pdbx_seq_one_letter_code
_entity_poly.pdbx_strand_id
1 'polypeptide(L)'
;MQVSMLVGKRIQMKRKEIGVTAAELADKIGVSHQQLSRYERGTNKISLEHLVAISIALETPVNWFLEDCFAPPKVHMNNQYTCVAETILGL
;
A
#
# COMPACT_ATOMS: atom_id res chain seq x y z
N MET A 1 5.23 -6.10 -10.69
CA MET A 1 3.83 -6.27 -10.37
C MET A 1 3.18 -4.97 -9.97
N GLN A 2 2.04 -4.71 -10.56
CA GLN A 2 1.37 -3.44 -10.34
C GLN A 2 1.00 -3.20 -8.88
N VAL A 3 0.56 -4.23 -8.20
CA VAL A 3 0.13 -4.09 -6.81
C VAL A 3 1.27 -3.59 -5.92
N SER A 4 2.45 -4.20 -6.07
CA SER A 4 3.58 -3.78 -5.25
C SER A 4 3.95 -2.33 -5.48
N MET A 5 3.90 -1.89 -6.72
CA MET A 5 4.22 -0.51 -7.04
C MET A 5 3.19 0.46 -6.48
N LEU A 6 1.92 0.10 -6.63
CA LEU A 6 0.85 0.98 -6.17
C LEU A 6 0.85 1.12 -4.65
N VAL A 7 1.03 0.01 -3.97
CA VAL A 7 1.10 0.02 -2.51
C VAL A 7 2.32 0.79 -2.04
N GLY A 8 3.47 0.52 -2.67
CA GLY A 8 4.71 1.20 -2.28
C GLY A 8 4.59 2.71 -2.41
N LYS A 9 3.95 3.16 -3.48
CA LYS A 9 3.75 4.58 -3.71
C LYS A 9 2.88 5.20 -2.62
N ARG A 10 1.84 4.49 -2.22
CA ARG A 10 0.98 4.98 -1.16
C ARG A 10 1.68 5.03 0.18
N ILE A 11 2.54 4.06 0.45
CA ILE A 11 3.35 4.07 1.67
C ILE A 11 4.21 5.32 1.70
N GLN A 12 4.90 5.60 0.60
CA GLN A 12 5.76 6.77 0.54
C GLN A 12 4.96 8.06 0.69
N MET A 13 3.83 8.13 0.02
CA MET A 13 2.94 9.29 0.08
C MET A 13 2.52 9.59 1.51
N LYS A 14 1.99 8.60 2.20
CA LYS A 14 1.50 8.80 3.55
C LYS A 14 2.65 9.13 4.50
N ARG A 15 3.77 8.43 4.34
CA ARG A 15 4.94 8.68 5.18
C ARG A 15 5.37 10.15 5.08
N LYS A 16 5.45 10.65 3.86
CA LYS A 16 5.87 12.04 3.66
C LYS A 16 4.81 13.03 4.13
N GLU A 17 3.56 12.66 3.94
CA GLU A 17 2.46 13.51 4.36
C GLU A 17 2.49 13.79 5.85
N ILE A 18 2.78 12.78 6.66
CA ILE A 18 2.82 12.95 8.10
C ILE A 18 4.20 13.26 8.63
N GLY A 19 5.18 13.42 7.74
CA GLY A 19 6.50 13.90 8.14
C GLY A 19 7.41 12.86 8.76
N VAL A 20 7.20 11.58 8.45
CA VAL A 20 8.05 10.52 8.98
C VAL A 20 9.13 10.20 7.94
N THR A 21 10.39 10.14 8.39
CA THR A 21 11.47 9.80 7.46
C THR A 21 11.46 8.31 7.16
N ALA A 22 12.11 7.95 6.05
CA ALA A 22 12.21 6.53 5.69
C ALA A 22 12.95 5.74 6.77
N ALA A 23 14.00 6.34 7.34
CA ALA A 23 14.74 5.67 8.39
C ALA A 23 13.87 5.43 9.61
N GLU A 24 13.05 6.42 9.97
CA GLU A 24 12.15 6.27 11.11
C GLU A 24 11.14 5.17 10.90
N LEU A 25 10.55 5.13 9.71
CA LEU A 25 9.56 4.11 9.44
C LEU A 25 10.19 2.73 9.40
N ALA A 26 11.36 2.61 8.76
CA ALA A 26 12.07 1.34 8.70
C ALA A 26 12.35 0.83 10.11
N ASP A 27 12.79 1.70 10.98
CA ASP A 27 13.09 1.34 12.35
C ASP A 27 11.83 0.86 13.07
N LYS A 28 10.72 1.55 12.87
CA LYS A 28 9.47 1.19 13.54
C LYS A 28 8.94 -0.17 13.11
N ILE A 29 9.15 -0.55 11.87
CA ILE A 29 8.63 -1.84 11.40
C ILE A 29 9.70 -2.94 11.40
N GLY A 30 10.90 -2.62 11.88
CA GLY A 30 11.94 -3.63 12.05
C GLY A 30 12.60 -4.10 10.77
N VAL A 31 12.72 -3.24 9.77
CA VAL A 31 13.41 -3.58 8.53
C VAL A 31 14.53 -2.58 8.29
N SER A 32 15.44 -2.92 7.39
CA SER A 32 16.50 -1.99 7.02
C SER A 32 15.93 -0.86 6.18
N HIS A 33 16.65 0.26 6.15
CA HIS A 33 16.29 1.37 5.30
C HIS A 33 16.22 0.95 3.83
N GLN A 34 17.16 0.09 3.41
CA GLN A 34 17.17 -0.42 2.05
C GLN A 34 15.93 -1.23 1.74
N GLN A 35 15.51 -2.06 2.69
CA GLN A 35 14.32 -2.88 2.48
C GLN A 35 13.07 -2.02 2.36
N LEU A 36 12.95 -1.01 3.20
CA LEU A 36 11.81 -0.11 3.10
C LEU A 36 11.83 0.60 1.75
N SER A 37 13.00 1.04 1.31
CA SER A 37 13.12 1.70 0.02
C SER A 37 12.64 0.79 -1.12
N ARG A 38 12.97 -0.49 -1.04
CA ARG A 38 12.51 -1.46 -2.04
C ARG A 38 10.99 -1.62 -1.99
N TYR A 39 10.42 -1.61 -0.81
CA TYR A 39 8.97 -1.65 -0.67
C TYR A 39 8.33 -0.43 -1.33
N GLU A 40 8.88 0.75 -1.06
CA GLU A 40 8.29 1.98 -1.60
C GLU A 40 8.40 2.07 -3.11
N ARG A 41 9.46 1.50 -3.68
CA ARG A 41 9.63 1.48 -5.13
C ARG A 41 8.92 0.32 -5.80
N GLY A 42 8.39 -0.61 -5.02
CA GLY A 42 7.69 -1.75 -5.56
C GLY A 42 8.60 -2.81 -6.14
N THR A 43 9.90 -2.77 -5.84
CA THR A 43 10.83 -3.78 -6.35
C THR A 43 10.77 -5.06 -5.56
N ASN A 44 10.27 -5.01 -4.34
CA ASN A 44 10.03 -6.19 -3.53
C ASN A 44 8.57 -6.22 -3.11
N LYS A 45 8.01 -7.41 -3.05
CA LYS A 45 6.66 -7.57 -2.54
C LYS A 45 6.68 -7.39 -1.04
N ILE A 46 5.75 -6.59 -0.55
CA ILE A 46 5.66 -6.39 0.88
C ILE A 46 4.90 -7.55 1.51
N SER A 47 5.38 -8.03 2.65
CA SER A 47 4.66 -9.06 3.38
C SER A 47 3.44 -8.45 4.05
N LEU A 48 2.46 -9.29 4.34
CA LEU A 48 1.27 -8.82 5.05
C LEU A 48 1.64 -8.29 6.42
N GLU A 49 2.59 -8.93 7.08
CA GLU A 49 3.03 -8.49 8.40
C GLU A 49 3.62 -7.09 8.36
N HIS A 50 4.45 -6.83 7.37
CA HIS A 50 5.04 -5.51 7.24
C HIS A 50 4.02 -4.46 6.82
N LEU A 51 3.06 -4.85 6.00
CA LEU A 51 2.01 -3.92 5.61
C LEU A 51 1.16 -3.52 6.81
N VAL A 52 0.82 -4.49 7.66
CA VAL A 52 0.08 -4.19 8.88
C VAL A 52 0.92 -3.31 9.81
N ALA A 53 2.21 -3.62 9.94
CA ALA A 53 3.09 -2.81 10.79
C ALA A 53 3.17 -1.37 10.28
N ILE A 54 3.25 -1.18 8.98
CA ILE A 54 3.27 0.15 8.38
C ILE A 54 1.96 0.88 8.66
N SER A 55 0.86 0.17 8.49
CA SER A 55 -0.47 0.72 8.75
C SER A 55 -0.57 1.25 10.18
N ILE A 56 -0.07 0.48 11.13
CA ILE A 56 -0.07 0.89 12.53
C ILE A 56 0.87 2.07 12.74
N ALA A 57 2.08 1.98 12.21
CA ALA A 57 3.08 3.03 12.39
C ALA A 57 2.64 4.36 11.81
N LEU A 58 1.92 4.32 10.70
CA LEU A 58 1.44 5.54 10.04
C LEU A 58 0.00 5.89 10.41
N GLU A 59 -0.58 5.13 11.32
CA GLU A 59 -1.94 5.36 11.83
C GLU A 59 -2.95 5.51 10.70
N THR A 60 -2.84 4.63 9.72
CA THR A 60 -3.67 4.67 8.51
C THR A 60 -4.19 3.26 8.25
N PRO A 61 -5.48 3.11 7.94
CA PRO A 61 -6.04 1.77 7.73
C PRO A 61 -5.37 1.07 6.54
N VAL A 62 -5.21 -0.24 6.64
CA VAL A 62 -4.58 -1.02 5.60
C VAL A 62 -5.24 -0.81 4.24
N ASN A 63 -6.57 -0.74 4.22
CA ASN A 63 -7.27 -0.60 2.96
C ASN A 63 -6.94 0.71 2.24
N TRP A 64 -6.54 1.74 2.97
CA TRP A 64 -6.11 2.97 2.31
C TRP A 64 -4.91 2.72 1.40
N PHE A 65 -3.97 1.88 1.84
CA PHE A 65 -2.79 1.58 1.04
C PHE A 65 -3.12 0.75 -0.19
N LEU A 66 -4.27 0.09 -0.18
CA LEU A 66 -4.67 -0.79 -1.27
C LEU A 66 -5.67 -0.15 -2.24
N GLU A 67 -6.10 1.06 -1.96
CA GLU A 67 -7.18 1.67 -2.73
C GLU A 67 -6.89 1.75 -4.23
N ASP A 68 -5.66 2.11 -4.59
CA ASP A 68 -5.34 2.23 -6.01
C ASP A 68 -5.37 0.90 -6.72
N CYS A 69 -5.25 -0.19 -5.97
CA CYS A 69 -5.27 -1.53 -6.57
C CYS A 69 -6.66 -1.90 -7.05
N PHE A 70 -7.67 -1.28 -6.49
CA PHE A 70 -9.06 -1.57 -6.84
C PHE A 70 -9.73 -0.44 -7.59
N ALA A 71 -8.99 0.62 -7.87
CA ALA A 71 -9.57 1.75 -8.59
C ALA A 71 -9.93 1.30 -10.00
N PRO A 72 -11.13 1.63 -10.47
CA PRO A 72 -11.52 1.19 -11.80
C PRO A 72 -10.79 1.98 -12.86
N PRO A 73 -10.56 1.38 -14.01
CA PRO A 73 -10.07 2.14 -15.14
C PRO A 73 -11.11 3.19 -15.48
N LYS A 74 -10.65 4.31 -15.95
CA LYS A 74 -11.55 5.41 -16.23
C LYS A 74 -12.64 5.06 -17.20
N VAL A 75 -12.35 4.18 -18.11
CA VAL A 75 -13.29 3.85 -19.16
C VAL A 75 -14.21 2.73 -18.79
N HIS A 76 -13.80 1.89 -17.88
CA HIS A 76 -14.55 0.69 -17.58
C HIS A 76 -14.87 0.57 -16.15
N MET A 77 -15.36 1.57 -15.61
CA MET A 77 -15.64 1.53 -14.24
C MET A 77 -16.97 0.93 -13.92
N ASN A 78 -17.56 0.28 -14.85
CA ASN A 78 -18.89 -0.21 -14.62
C ASN A 78 -18.91 -1.65 -14.22
N ASN A 79 -19.27 -2.53 -15.16
CA ASN A 79 -19.62 -3.89 -14.84
C ASN A 79 -18.48 -4.69 -14.28
N GLN A 80 -17.33 -4.60 -14.91
CA GLN A 80 -16.20 -5.40 -14.47
C GLN A 80 -15.75 -5.03 -13.07
N TYR A 81 -15.67 -3.75 -12.83
CA TYR A 81 -15.27 -3.28 -11.53
C TYR A 81 -16.29 -3.68 -10.47
N THR A 82 -17.55 -3.56 -10.81
CA THR A 82 -18.61 -3.94 -9.88
C THR A 82 -18.52 -5.41 -9.51
N CYS A 83 -18.27 -6.26 -10.48
CA CYS A 83 -18.13 -7.67 -10.21
C CYS A 83 -16.95 -7.96 -9.30
N VAL A 84 -15.83 -7.31 -9.54
CA VAL A 84 -14.66 -7.48 -8.70
C VAL A 84 -14.96 -7.03 -7.28
N ALA A 85 -15.61 -5.89 -7.15
CA ALA A 85 -15.95 -5.37 -5.84
C ALA A 85 -16.88 -6.32 -5.10
N GLU A 86 -17.87 -6.85 -5.78
CA GLU A 86 -18.79 -7.79 -5.16
C GLU A 86 -18.07 -9.04 -4.70
N THR A 87 -17.20 -9.56 -5.52
CA THR A 87 -16.44 -10.74 -5.17
C THR A 87 -15.57 -10.51 -3.95
N ILE A 88 -14.86 -9.41 -3.94
CA ILE A 88 -13.93 -9.11 -2.87
C ILE A 88 -14.66 -8.80 -1.58
N LEU A 89 -15.76 -8.10 -1.65
CA LEU A 89 -16.51 -7.71 -0.47
C LEU A 89 -17.50 -8.76 -0.01
N GLY A 90 -17.68 -9.81 -0.77
CA GLY A 90 -18.60 -10.86 -0.38
C GLY A 90 -20.05 -10.49 -0.62
N LEU A 91 -20.30 -9.60 -1.53
CA LEU A 91 -21.65 -9.14 -1.81
C LEU A 91 -22.40 -10.02 -2.79
#